data_8414d8fa3310c3e6ab454014269e6145
#
_entry.id   8414d8fa3310c3e6ab454014269e6145
#
_cell.length_a   1.000
_cell.length_b   1.000
_cell.length_c   1.000
_cell.angle_alpha   90.00
_cell.angle_beta   90.00
_cell.angle_gamma   90.00
#
_symmetry.space_group_name_H-M   'P 1'
#
loop_
_entity.id
_entity.type
_entity.pdbx_description
1 polymer ?
#
loop_
_entity_poly.entity_id
_entity_poly.type
_entity_poly.pdbx_seq_one_letter_code
_entity_poly.pdbx_strand_id
1 'polypeptide(L)'
;AQGSTWVTDDSDGLINAGGLDVVIEATGVPEVGVRHALSAFERGRHVVMVNVEADVLVGPLLKHKADQAGVVYTLAYGDQPSLIAEQVDWARAAGFEVVAAGKGTLYMPEFHYSTPDTVWDYYGLTAERAAASGMNAKMFNSFLDGTKSAIEMAAVANACDLRVPDGGL
;
A
#
# COMPACT_ATOMS: atom_id res chain seq x y z
N ALA A 1 20.92 10.86 -22.55
CA ALA A 1 21.00 11.89 -21.53
C ALA A 1 21.62 11.28 -20.27
N GLN A 2 22.68 11.87 -19.74
CA GLN A 2 23.17 11.50 -18.41
C GLN A 2 22.22 12.12 -17.40
N GLY A 3 21.41 11.27 -16.75
CA GLY A 3 20.55 11.69 -15.64
C GLY A 3 21.40 12.05 -14.43
N SER A 4 21.05 13.10 -13.72
CA SER A 4 21.59 13.41 -12.39
C SER A 4 20.65 12.90 -11.32
N THR A 5 21.19 12.22 -10.30
CA THR A 5 20.44 11.86 -9.10
C THR A 5 20.53 13.01 -8.10
N TRP A 6 19.41 13.41 -7.56
CA TRP A 6 19.29 14.41 -6.51
C TRP A 6 18.71 13.80 -5.25
N VAL A 7 19.35 14.07 -4.11
CA VAL A 7 18.92 13.58 -2.79
C VAL A 7 18.62 14.79 -1.90
N THR A 8 17.46 14.82 -1.28
CA THR A 8 17.04 15.88 -0.38
C THR A 8 16.13 15.32 0.73
N ASP A 9 16.07 15.98 1.85
CA ASP A 9 15.12 15.77 2.94
C ASP A 9 13.90 16.70 2.84
N ASP A 10 13.85 17.58 1.83
CA ASP A 10 12.72 18.46 1.52
C ASP A 10 11.82 17.78 0.47
N SER A 11 10.80 17.05 0.96
CA SER A 11 9.83 16.37 0.09
C SER A 11 8.98 17.35 -0.72
N ASP A 12 8.63 18.51 -0.14
CA ASP A 12 7.82 19.50 -0.82
C ASP A 12 8.63 20.19 -1.93
N GLY A 13 9.89 20.53 -1.66
CA GLY A 13 10.82 21.02 -2.68
C GLY A 13 11.04 20.02 -3.81
N LEU A 14 11.16 18.72 -3.49
CA LEU A 14 11.28 17.65 -4.47
C LEU A 14 10.04 17.55 -5.36
N ILE A 15 8.85 17.47 -4.78
CA ILE A 15 7.59 17.37 -5.53
C ILE A 15 7.37 18.61 -6.40
N ASN A 16 7.83 19.77 -5.97
CA ASN A 16 7.73 21.03 -6.73
C ASN A 16 8.85 21.26 -7.75
N ALA A 17 9.94 20.44 -7.74
CA ALA A 17 11.06 20.61 -8.67
C ALA A 17 10.64 20.42 -10.13
N GLY A 18 11.22 21.17 -11.06
CA GLY A 18 10.96 21.02 -12.48
C GLY A 18 11.51 19.70 -13.04
N GLY A 19 10.85 19.18 -14.10
CA GLY A 19 11.32 18.00 -14.82
C GLY A 19 10.95 16.66 -14.17
N LEU A 20 10.03 16.66 -13.20
CA LEU A 20 9.44 15.44 -12.67
C LEU A 20 8.09 15.17 -13.32
N ASP A 21 7.87 13.96 -13.80
CA ASP A 21 6.60 13.50 -14.36
C ASP A 21 5.85 12.58 -13.40
N VAL A 22 6.59 11.80 -12.60
CA VAL A 22 6.04 10.77 -11.72
C VAL A 22 6.63 10.89 -10.31
N VAL A 23 5.77 10.77 -9.32
CA VAL A 23 6.13 10.64 -7.90
C VAL A 23 5.83 9.22 -7.45
N ILE A 24 6.81 8.54 -6.86
CA ILE A 24 6.61 7.26 -6.17
C ILE A 24 6.53 7.55 -4.68
N GLU A 25 5.36 7.34 -4.09
CA GLU A 25 5.13 7.58 -2.66
C GLU A 25 5.31 6.28 -1.88
N ALA A 26 6.30 6.23 -1.00
CA ALA A 26 6.70 5.03 -0.25
C ALA A 26 7.08 5.33 1.21
N THR A 27 6.49 6.36 1.80
CA THR A 27 6.82 6.77 3.18
C THR A 27 6.25 5.83 4.23
N GLY A 28 5.15 5.11 3.94
CA GLY A 28 4.44 4.27 4.90
C GLY A 28 3.70 5.06 5.99
N VAL A 29 3.60 6.39 5.84
CA VAL A 29 2.86 7.28 6.75
C VAL A 29 1.63 7.81 6.01
N PRO A 30 0.40 7.39 6.38
CA PRO A 30 -0.81 7.66 5.61
C PRO A 30 -1.04 9.14 5.31
N GLU A 31 -0.94 9.99 6.32
CA GLU A 31 -1.20 11.45 6.19
C GLU A 31 -0.17 12.12 5.28
N VAL A 32 1.08 11.66 5.33
CA VAL A 32 2.16 12.15 4.48
C VAL A 32 1.92 11.73 3.03
N GLY A 33 1.55 10.46 2.82
CA GLY A 33 1.22 9.92 1.49
C GLY A 33 0.07 10.68 0.82
N VAL A 34 -0.98 10.96 1.56
CA VAL A 34 -2.13 11.75 1.06
C VAL A 34 -1.68 13.16 0.67
N ARG A 35 -0.91 13.84 1.53
CA ARG A 35 -0.39 15.18 1.25
C ARG A 35 0.50 15.21 0.00
N HIS A 36 1.41 14.27 -0.12
CA HIS A 36 2.30 14.14 -1.27
C HIS A 36 1.52 13.92 -2.57
N ALA A 37 0.51 13.03 -2.54
CA ALA A 37 -0.33 12.77 -3.71
C ALA A 37 -1.09 14.02 -4.15
N LEU A 38 -1.73 14.73 -3.24
CA LEU A 38 -2.46 15.96 -3.54
C LEU A 38 -1.53 17.04 -4.13
N SER A 39 -0.36 17.25 -3.52
CA SER A 39 0.63 18.19 -4.03
C SER A 39 1.14 17.82 -5.44
N ALA A 40 1.34 16.52 -5.69
CA ALA A 40 1.73 16.02 -7.02
C ALA A 40 0.63 16.29 -8.07
N PHE A 41 -0.64 16.07 -7.75
CA PHE A 41 -1.77 16.33 -8.66
C PHE A 41 -1.88 17.82 -9.03
N GLU A 42 -1.70 18.71 -8.06
CA GLU A 42 -1.68 20.16 -8.31
C GLU A 42 -0.57 20.59 -9.29
N ARG A 43 0.48 19.79 -9.41
CA ARG A 43 1.61 20.01 -10.32
C ARG A 43 1.51 19.22 -11.62
N GLY A 44 0.40 18.55 -11.88
CA GLY A 44 0.19 17.73 -13.07
C GLY A 44 1.07 16.49 -13.11
N ARG A 45 1.41 15.89 -11.94
CA ARG A 45 2.30 14.73 -11.84
C ARG A 45 1.54 13.47 -11.55
N HIS A 46 1.96 12.39 -12.17
CA HIS A 46 1.46 11.06 -11.89
C HIS A 46 1.95 10.56 -10.54
N VAL A 47 1.15 9.74 -9.85
CA VAL A 47 1.52 9.14 -8.55
C VAL A 47 1.41 7.64 -8.60
N VAL A 48 2.48 6.97 -8.18
CA VAL A 48 2.51 5.54 -7.87
C VAL A 48 2.55 5.41 -6.35
N MET A 49 1.47 4.89 -5.76
CA MET A 49 1.29 4.77 -4.32
C MET A 49 1.76 3.39 -3.86
N VAL A 50 2.90 3.35 -3.16
CA VAL A 50 3.39 2.16 -2.46
C VAL A 50 2.81 2.09 -1.04
N ASN A 51 2.43 3.24 -0.49
CA ASN A 51 1.84 3.40 0.83
C ASN A 51 0.36 2.94 0.81
N VAL A 52 0.15 1.64 0.94
CA VAL A 52 -1.19 1.03 0.90
C VAL A 52 -2.10 1.57 1.99
N GLU A 53 -1.54 1.96 3.12
CA GLU A 53 -2.28 2.55 4.24
C GLU A 53 -2.94 3.88 3.85
N ALA A 54 -2.26 4.71 3.06
CA ALA A 54 -2.84 5.94 2.52
C ALA A 54 -3.93 5.65 1.49
N ASP A 55 -3.73 4.66 0.64
CA ASP A 55 -4.71 4.25 -0.37
C ASP A 55 -6.00 3.71 0.27
N VAL A 56 -5.88 2.82 1.25
CA VAL A 56 -7.04 2.27 1.98
C VAL A 56 -7.87 3.37 2.63
N LEU A 57 -7.20 4.37 3.18
CA LEU A 57 -7.86 5.47 3.89
C LEU A 57 -8.69 6.36 2.94
N VAL A 58 -8.14 6.77 1.83
CA VAL A 58 -8.75 7.75 0.92
C VAL A 58 -8.48 7.50 -0.58
N GLY A 59 -8.03 6.31 -0.97
CA GLY A 59 -7.67 5.97 -2.36
C GLY A 59 -8.71 6.35 -3.41
N PRO A 60 -10.00 6.02 -3.23
CA PRO A 60 -11.05 6.42 -4.17
C PRO A 60 -11.16 7.94 -4.36
N LEU A 61 -10.95 8.71 -3.28
CA LEU A 61 -10.93 10.17 -3.36
C LEU A 61 -9.67 10.68 -4.09
N LEU A 62 -8.51 10.08 -3.82
CA LEU A 62 -7.26 10.43 -4.52
C LEU A 62 -7.37 10.12 -6.01
N LYS A 63 -7.94 8.97 -6.36
CA LYS A 63 -8.21 8.61 -7.77
C LYS A 63 -9.11 9.64 -8.45
N HIS A 64 -10.21 10.01 -7.79
CA HIS A 64 -11.11 11.04 -8.34
C HIS A 64 -10.40 12.39 -8.56
N LYS A 65 -9.58 12.83 -7.61
CA LYS A 65 -8.80 14.06 -7.73
C LYS A 65 -7.73 13.98 -8.82
N ALA A 66 -7.07 12.85 -8.98
CA ALA A 66 -6.12 12.61 -10.07
C ALA A 66 -6.80 12.71 -11.44
N ASP A 67 -8.00 12.12 -11.58
CA ASP A 67 -8.78 12.21 -12.82
C ASP A 67 -9.16 13.65 -13.15
N GLN A 68 -9.57 14.43 -12.14
CA GLN A 68 -9.85 15.86 -12.31
C GLN A 68 -8.60 16.66 -12.74
N ALA A 69 -7.42 16.26 -12.26
CA ALA A 69 -6.15 16.88 -12.64
C ALA A 69 -5.58 16.34 -13.98
N GLY A 70 -6.20 15.33 -14.58
CA GLY A 70 -5.73 14.70 -15.81
C GLY A 70 -4.45 13.88 -15.65
N VAL A 71 -4.21 13.35 -14.45
CA VAL A 71 -3.02 12.56 -14.12
C VAL A 71 -3.38 11.14 -13.69
N VAL A 72 -2.41 10.24 -13.71
CA VAL A 72 -2.56 8.87 -13.24
C VAL A 72 -2.29 8.78 -11.74
N TYR A 73 -3.20 8.13 -11.04
CA TYR A 73 -2.99 7.62 -9.68
C TYR A 73 -3.16 6.11 -9.70
N THR A 74 -2.18 5.37 -9.20
CA THR A 74 -2.21 3.90 -9.16
C THR A 74 -1.48 3.38 -7.93
N LEU A 75 -1.90 2.22 -7.43
CA LEU A 75 -1.06 1.41 -6.54
C LEU A 75 0.17 0.92 -7.28
N ALA A 76 1.25 0.67 -6.53
CA ALA A 76 2.46 0.11 -7.09
C ALA A 76 2.20 -1.31 -7.64
N TYR A 77 2.50 -1.51 -8.92
CA TYR A 77 2.37 -2.83 -9.53
C TYR A 77 3.40 -3.80 -8.96
N GLY A 78 2.93 -5.01 -8.64
CA GLY A 78 3.73 -6.06 -7.99
C GLY A 78 3.41 -6.27 -6.51
N ASP A 79 2.71 -5.33 -5.88
CA ASP A 79 2.09 -5.54 -4.57
C ASP A 79 0.77 -6.30 -4.69
N GLN A 80 0.37 -7.01 -3.65
CA GLN A 80 -0.78 -7.91 -3.66
C GLN A 80 -2.08 -7.23 -4.10
N PRO A 81 -2.45 -6.03 -3.63
CA PRO A 81 -3.68 -5.39 -4.07
C PRO A 81 -3.74 -5.16 -5.58
N SER A 82 -2.64 -4.70 -6.18
CA SER A 82 -2.58 -4.46 -7.63
C SER A 82 -2.68 -5.74 -8.44
N LEU A 83 -2.00 -6.81 -8.01
CA LEU A 83 -2.03 -8.11 -8.68
C LEU A 83 -3.42 -8.76 -8.61
N ILE A 84 -4.11 -8.62 -7.49
CA ILE A 84 -5.48 -9.14 -7.33
C ILE A 84 -6.44 -8.31 -8.17
N ALA A 85 -6.33 -6.99 -8.18
CA ALA A 85 -7.17 -6.11 -8.99
C ALA A 85 -7.03 -6.43 -10.48
N GLU A 86 -5.82 -6.68 -10.98
CA GLU A 86 -5.58 -7.11 -12.36
C GLU A 86 -6.31 -8.42 -12.69
N GLN A 87 -6.27 -9.40 -11.80
CA GLN A 87 -6.98 -10.67 -11.99
C GLN A 87 -8.50 -10.50 -11.97
N VAL A 88 -9.02 -9.63 -11.12
CA VAL A 88 -10.44 -9.28 -11.07
C VAL A 88 -10.88 -8.62 -12.38
N ASP A 89 -10.11 -7.66 -12.88
CA ASP A 89 -10.40 -6.97 -14.14
C ASP A 89 -10.34 -7.94 -15.32
N TRP A 90 -9.34 -8.81 -15.36
CA TRP A 90 -9.25 -9.84 -16.38
C TRP A 90 -10.45 -10.79 -16.37
N ALA A 91 -10.85 -11.27 -15.20
CA ALA A 91 -11.99 -12.18 -15.08
C ALA A 91 -13.29 -11.50 -15.56
N ARG A 92 -13.54 -10.27 -15.14
CA ARG A 92 -14.71 -9.47 -15.57
C ARG A 92 -14.70 -9.20 -17.07
N ALA A 93 -13.54 -8.82 -17.62
CA ALA A 93 -13.38 -8.58 -19.06
C ALA A 93 -13.61 -9.86 -19.89
N ALA A 94 -13.27 -11.02 -19.34
CA ALA A 94 -13.54 -12.32 -19.96
C ALA A 94 -15.00 -12.81 -19.77
N GLY A 95 -15.86 -12.06 -19.08
CA GLY A 95 -17.26 -12.38 -18.86
C GLY A 95 -17.54 -13.27 -17.65
N PHE A 96 -16.56 -13.46 -16.76
CA PHE A 96 -16.77 -14.19 -15.51
C PHE A 96 -17.34 -13.29 -14.42
N GLU A 97 -18.23 -13.86 -13.60
CA GLU A 97 -18.65 -13.25 -12.34
C GLU A 97 -17.58 -13.50 -11.26
N VAL A 98 -17.07 -12.44 -10.66
CA VAL A 98 -16.13 -12.55 -9.55
C VAL A 98 -16.91 -12.65 -8.24
N VAL A 99 -16.94 -13.83 -7.65
CA VAL A 99 -17.68 -14.10 -6.41
C VAL A 99 -16.84 -13.84 -5.15
N ALA A 100 -15.51 -13.93 -5.24
CA ALA A 100 -14.59 -13.59 -4.17
C ALA A 100 -13.21 -13.28 -4.75
N ALA A 101 -12.48 -12.36 -4.12
CA ALA A 101 -11.09 -12.06 -4.44
C ALA A 101 -10.32 -11.74 -3.16
N GLY A 102 -9.09 -12.21 -3.08
CA GLY A 102 -8.25 -11.99 -1.90
C GLY A 102 -6.94 -12.77 -1.97
N LYS A 103 -6.19 -12.72 -0.90
CA LYS A 103 -4.97 -13.53 -0.72
C LYS A 103 -5.11 -14.44 0.49
N GLY A 104 -4.50 -15.62 0.40
CA GLY A 104 -4.27 -16.46 1.57
C GLY A 104 -3.05 -15.99 2.36
N THR A 105 -3.09 -16.17 3.68
CA THR A 105 -1.93 -15.99 4.54
C THR A 105 -1.90 -17.14 5.56
N LEU A 106 -0.71 -17.47 6.06
CA LEU A 106 -0.61 -18.40 7.16
C LEU A 106 -1.19 -17.73 8.41
N TYR A 107 -2.27 -18.27 8.92
CA TYR A 107 -2.89 -17.80 10.14
C TYR A 107 -2.99 -18.94 11.17
N MET A 108 -2.58 -18.65 12.38
CA MET A 108 -2.75 -19.50 13.55
C MET A 108 -3.51 -18.69 14.61
N PRO A 109 -4.49 -19.26 15.31
CA PRO A 109 -5.31 -18.51 16.28
C PRO A 109 -4.49 -17.75 17.33
N GLU A 110 -3.36 -18.30 17.75
CA GLU A 110 -2.43 -17.68 18.69
C GLU A 110 -1.76 -16.41 18.15
N PHE A 111 -1.63 -16.26 16.83
CA PHE A 111 -1.01 -15.07 16.21
C PHE A 111 -1.82 -13.81 16.47
N HIS A 112 -3.13 -13.96 16.68
CA HIS A 112 -4.02 -12.83 17.00
C HIS A 112 -3.63 -12.11 18.30
N TYR A 113 -2.93 -12.79 19.19
CA TYR A 113 -2.47 -12.24 20.46
C TYR A 113 -1.01 -11.75 20.42
N SER A 114 -0.36 -11.82 19.26
CA SER A 114 1.01 -11.31 19.11
C SER A 114 1.06 -9.80 19.27
N THR A 115 2.17 -9.32 19.80
CA THR A 115 2.46 -7.90 19.94
C THR A 115 3.86 -7.61 19.42
N PRO A 116 4.23 -6.35 19.15
CA PRO A 116 5.60 -6.03 18.77
C PRO A 116 6.67 -6.49 19.77
N ASP A 117 6.29 -6.68 21.03
CA ASP A 117 7.22 -7.16 22.08
C ASP A 117 7.37 -8.69 22.06
N THR A 118 6.36 -9.43 21.61
CA THR A 118 6.33 -10.90 21.59
C THR A 118 6.54 -11.50 20.21
N VAL A 119 6.57 -10.69 19.16
CA VAL A 119 6.58 -11.13 17.76
C VAL A 119 7.75 -12.06 17.43
N TRP A 120 8.89 -11.85 18.04
CA TRP A 120 10.11 -12.61 17.71
C TRP A 120 10.04 -14.06 18.19
N ASP A 121 9.26 -14.35 19.22
CA ASP A 121 9.05 -15.72 19.69
C ASP A 121 8.38 -16.58 18.62
N TYR A 122 7.43 -16.02 17.86
CA TYR A 122 6.74 -16.70 16.75
C TYR A 122 7.64 -16.91 15.53
N TYR A 123 8.67 -16.08 15.35
CA TYR A 123 9.67 -16.26 14.29
C TYR A 123 10.88 -17.07 14.72
N GLY A 124 10.97 -17.51 15.99
CA GLY A 124 12.14 -18.20 16.52
C GLY A 124 13.41 -17.34 16.51
N LEU A 125 13.26 -16.03 16.70
CA LEU A 125 14.33 -15.06 16.75
C LEU A 125 14.47 -14.46 18.14
N THR A 126 15.67 -13.95 18.47
CA THR A 126 15.82 -13.08 19.64
C THR A 126 15.67 -11.61 19.23
N ALA A 127 15.23 -10.77 20.18
CA ALA A 127 15.08 -9.34 19.94
C ALA A 127 16.40 -8.68 19.52
N GLU A 128 17.54 -9.12 20.07
CA GLU A 128 18.87 -8.61 19.74
C GLU A 128 19.25 -8.93 18.29
N ARG A 129 18.96 -10.17 17.85
CA ARG A 129 19.24 -10.58 16.48
C ARG A 129 18.36 -9.84 15.47
N ALA A 130 17.09 -9.64 15.80
CA ALA A 130 16.18 -8.87 14.98
C ALA A 130 16.62 -7.40 14.87
N ALA A 131 16.99 -6.77 15.98
CA ALA A 131 17.50 -5.41 16.01
C ALA A 131 18.82 -5.25 15.21
N ALA A 132 19.76 -6.19 15.37
CA ALA A 132 21.01 -6.19 14.61
C ALA A 132 20.80 -6.31 13.09
N SER A 133 19.68 -6.93 12.66
CA SER A 133 19.29 -7.06 11.26
C SER A 133 18.40 -5.90 10.77
N GLY A 134 18.15 -4.89 11.59
CA GLY A 134 17.30 -3.75 11.24
C GLY A 134 15.81 -4.10 11.06
N MET A 135 15.35 -5.19 11.66
CA MET A 135 13.96 -5.63 11.54
C MET A 135 13.03 -4.76 12.38
N ASN A 136 11.88 -4.39 11.81
CA ASN A 136 10.86 -3.60 12.49
C ASN A 136 9.80 -4.49 13.13
N ALA A 137 9.76 -4.54 14.45
CA ALA A 137 8.84 -5.39 15.22
C ALA A 137 7.36 -5.11 14.91
N LYS A 138 6.95 -3.84 14.72
CA LYS A 138 5.57 -3.50 14.34
C LYS A 138 5.20 -4.06 12.98
N MET A 139 6.10 -3.95 12.01
CA MET A 139 5.88 -4.49 10.67
C MET A 139 5.74 -6.01 10.72
N PHE A 140 6.68 -6.70 11.37
CA PHE A 140 6.62 -8.16 11.49
C PHE A 140 5.40 -8.63 12.25
N ASN A 141 4.98 -7.92 13.29
CA ASN A 141 3.75 -8.24 14.03
C ASN A 141 2.51 -8.12 13.15
N SER A 142 2.44 -7.10 12.30
CA SER A 142 1.29 -6.90 11.41
C SER A 142 1.10 -8.02 10.38
N PHE A 143 2.14 -8.80 10.10
CA PHE A 143 2.04 -10.00 9.25
C PHE A 143 1.42 -11.18 10.00
N LEU A 144 1.59 -11.25 11.33
CA LEU A 144 1.04 -12.32 12.16
C LEU A 144 -0.39 -12.04 12.59
N ASP A 145 -0.65 -10.84 13.12
CA ASP A 145 -1.94 -10.49 13.73
C ASP A 145 -3.06 -10.21 12.71
N GLY A 146 -2.75 -10.28 11.42
CA GLY A 146 -3.69 -10.06 10.34
C GLY A 146 -3.89 -8.60 9.93
N THR A 147 -3.31 -7.64 10.64
CA THR A 147 -3.48 -6.20 10.35
C THR A 147 -3.04 -5.86 8.92
N LYS A 148 -1.86 -6.33 8.50
CA LYS A 148 -1.36 -6.06 7.13
C LYS A 148 -2.27 -6.69 6.07
N SER A 149 -2.71 -7.92 6.29
CA SER A 149 -3.64 -8.60 5.37
C SER A 149 -4.97 -7.87 5.27
N ALA A 150 -5.52 -7.40 6.39
CA ALA A 150 -6.76 -6.63 6.42
C ALA A 150 -6.65 -5.32 5.64
N ILE A 151 -5.56 -4.58 5.80
CA ILE A 151 -5.28 -3.34 5.04
C ILE A 151 -5.22 -3.63 3.54
N GLU A 152 -4.46 -4.64 3.12
CA GLU A 152 -4.34 -5.00 1.71
C GLU A 152 -5.67 -5.46 1.11
N MET A 153 -6.48 -6.23 1.84
CA MET A 153 -7.80 -6.65 1.36
C MET A 153 -8.80 -5.50 1.31
N ALA A 154 -8.70 -4.53 2.20
CA ALA A 154 -9.49 -3.30 2.10
C ALA A 154 -9.11 -2.49 0.84
N ALA A 155 -7.82 -2.44 0.48
CA ALA A 155 -7.39 -1.84 -0.79
C ALA A 155 -7.98 -2.55 -2.01
N VAL A 156 -8.01 -3.89 -2.01
CA VAL A 156 -8.67 -4.69 -3.06
C VAL A 156 -10.17 -4.38 -3.13
N ALA A 157 -10.84 -4.33 -1.98
CA ALA A 157 -12.27 -4.03 -1.93
C ALA A 157 -12.57 -2.64 -2.52
N ASN A 158 -11.78 -1.63 -2.16
CA ASN A 158 -11.90 -0.28 -2.69
C ASN A 158 -11.63 -0.20 -4.21
N ALA A 159 -10.59 -0.90 -4.67
CA ALA A 159 -10.19 -0.86 -6.09
C ALA A 159 -11.15 -1.64 -7.00
N CYS A 160 -11.74 -2.72 -6.49
CA CYS A 160 -12.53 -3.67 -7.28
C CYS A 160 -14.05 -3.56 -7.05
N ASP A 161 -14.52 -2.59 -6.25
CA ASP A 161 -15.93 -2.47 -5.85
C ASP A 161 -16.46 -3.80 -5.26
N LEU A 162 -15.72 -4.34 -4.31
CA LEU A 162 -16.07 -5.54 -3.58
C LEU A 162 -16.43 -5.19 -2.13
N ARG A 163 -17.17 -6.08 -1.48
CA ARG A 163 -17.53 -5.94 -0.06
C ARG A 163 -16.63 -6.83 0.79
N VAL A 164 -16.20 -6.30 1.91
CA VAL A 164 -15.58 -7.10 2.97
C VAL A 164 -16.71 -7.81 3.73
N PRO A 165 -16.66 -9.14 3.90
CA PRO A 165 -17.67 -9.87 4.68
C PRO A 165 -17.67 -9.44 6.15
N ASP A 166 -18.83 -9.48 6.79
CA ASP A 166 -18.95 -9.27 8.23
C ASP A 166 -18.10 -10.34 8.97
N GLY A 167 -17.14 -9.88 9.76
CA GLY A 167 -16.22 -10.78 10.49
C GLY A 167 -15.01 -11.25 9.70
N GLY A 168 -14.83 -10.81 8.46
CA GLY A 168 -13.71 -11.21 7.60
C GLY A 168 -13.93 -12.55 6.88
N LEU A 169 -12.87 -13.06 6.26
CA LEU A 169 -12.82 -14.36 5.59
C LEU A 169 -11.97 -15.33 6.38
#